data_43bad9e8c1906e6157160426e887d51c
#
_entry.id   43bad9e8c1906e6157160426e887d51c
#
_cell.length_a   1.000
_cell.length_b   1.000
_cell.length_c   1.000
_cell.angle_alpha   90.00
_cell.angle_beta   90.00
_cell.angle_gamma   90.00
#
_symmetry.space_group_name_H-M   'P 1'
#
loop_
_entity.id
_entity.type
_entity.pdbx_description
1 polymer ?
#
loop_
_entity_poly.entity_id
_entity_poly.type
_entity_poly.pdbx_seq_one_letter_code
_entity_poly.pdbx_strand_id
1 'polypeptide(L)'
;MNSFSEIQEYLFTGEMTFASGAVMFVVAYWVISILTGLGLDALDFDLDFDTDTDVGGFDGFLGIGLVPLRWLNLGSIPFMVWMTFLSVSFLTASIAVHEWKEYSEPATNGAIAIRVLLNLVAGLAITKIITQPMRKWFKEDFFEPSEMVGSSGTTRITTGPTRGKVFIERQAGDLFSEARTAGESIPNGTRVTIVGYDSDQQMYIVAESPSLGEDVATTNKGSDDV
;
A
#
# COMPACT_ATOMS: atom_id res chain seq x y z
N MET A 1 13.01 16.25 35.93
CA MET A 1 13.83 16.48 34.71
C MET A 1 13.67 17.93 34.33
N ASN A 2 14.60 18.79 34.71
CA ASN A 2 14.47 20.25 34.62
C ASN A 2 15.47 20.88 33.64
N SER A 3 16.33 20.07 33.03
CA SER A 3 17.30 20.56 32.04
C SER A 3 17.40 19.64 30.82
N PHE A 4 17.77 20.21 29.67
CA PHE A 4 17.98 19.46 28.42
C PHE A 4 19.04 18.35 28.58
N SER A 5 20.06 18.58 29.39
CA SER A 5 21.11 17.59 29.66
C SER A 5 20.59 16.36 30.41
N GLU A 6 19.68 16.52 31.35
CA GLU A 6 19.06 15.39 32.07
C GLU A 6 18.19 14.55 31.13
N ILE A 7 17.43 15.19 30.24
CA ILE A 7 16.63 14.48 29.23
C ILE A 7 17.55 13.71 28.27
N GLN A 8 18.63 14.31 27.83
CA GLN A 8 19.60 13.66 26.96
C GLN A 8 20.25 12.45 27.64
N GLU A 9 20.71 12.60 28.89
CA GLU A 9 21.30 11.51 29.65
C GLU A 9 20.29 10.36 29.82
N TYR A 10 19.05 10.67 30.19
CA TYR A 10 17.98 9.67 30.33
C TYR A 10 17.72 8.90 29.04
N LEU A 11 17.60 9.58 27.90
CA LEU A 11 17.26 8.94 26.61
C LEU A 11 18.42 8.13 26.01
N PHE A 12 19.66 8.40 26.40
CA PHE A 12 20.84 7.74 25.81
C PHE A 12 21.62 6.89 26.83
N THR A 13 20.95 6.44 27.88
CA THR A 13 21.56 5.54 28.87
C THR A 13 20.89 4.15 28.84
N GLY A 14 21.70 3.10 28.92
CA GLY A 14 21.25 1.72 29.01
C GLY A 14 20.36 1.26 27.83
N GLU A 15 19.23 0.66 28.16
CA GLU A 15 18.26 0.15 27.19
C GLU A 15 17.58 1.24 26.37
N MET A 16 17.49 2.48 26.88
CA MET A 16 16.89 3.61 26.19
C MET A 16 17.66 4.00 24.92
N THR A 17 18.98 3.81 24.90
CA THR A 17 19.84 4.17 23.78
C THR A 17 19.37 3.54 22.45
N PHE A 18 18.93 2.29 22.49
CA PHE A 18 18.48 1.59 21.29
C PHE A 18 17.15 2.15 20.77
N ALA A 19 16.21 2.42 21.67
CA ALA A 19 14.90 2.95 21.31
C ALA A 19 15.00 4.40 20.80
N SER A 20 15.80 5.24 21.49
CA SER A 20 16.07 6.63 21.07
C SER A 20 16.83 6.68 19.75
N GLY A 21 17.80 5.79 19.54
CA GLY A 21 18.52 5.64 18.28
C GLY A 21 17.59 5.30 17.11
N ALA A 22 16.62 4.40 17.32
CA ALA A 22 15.63 4.05 16.31
C ALA A 22 14.74 5.25 15.93
N VAL A 23 14.28 6.03 16.91
CA VAL A 23 13.52 7.27 16.66
C VAL A 23 14.36 8.28 15.91
N MET A 24 15.62 8.51 16.31
CA MET A 24 16.51 9.43 15.62
C MET A 24 16.76 9.02 14.16
N PHE A 25 16.94 7.74 13.90
CA PHE A 25 17.07 7.21 12.55
C PHE A 25 15.86 7.56 11.69
N VAL A 26 14.66 7.32 12.19
CA VAL A 26 13.41 7.62 11.48
C VAL A 26 13.25 9.13 11.27
N VAL A 27 13.54 9.95 12.28
CA VAL A 27 13.48 11.41 12.15
C VAL A 27 14.47 11.91 11.10
N ALA A 28 15.70 11.39 11.11
CA ALA A 28 16.71 11.73 10.12
C ALA A 28 16.27 11.37 8.70
N TYR A 29 15.68 10.17 8.53
CA TYR A 29 15.10 9.76 7.26
C TYR A 29 14.03 10.74 6.76
N TRP A 30 13.07 11.11 7.60
CA TRP A 30 12.01 12.04 7.20
C TRP A 30 12.54 13.42 6.85
N VAL A 31 13.52 13.93 7.61
CA VAL A 31 14.18 15.21 7.30
C VAL A 31 14.86 15.15 5.93
N ILE A 32 15.62 14.09 5.66
CA ILE A 32 16.29 13.90 4.37
C ILE A 32 15.25 13.77 3.25
N SER A 33 14.21 12.98 3.45
CA SER A 33 13.14 12.77 2.47
C SER A 33 12.44 14.09 2.08
N ILE A 34 12.12 14.91 3.07
CA ILE A 34 11.52 16.24 2.85
C ILE A 34 12.48 17.18 2.11
N LEU A 35 13.75 17.21 2.50
CA LEU A 35 14.75 18.12 1.90
C LEU A 35 15.11 17.73 0.46
N THR A 36 15.11 16.44 0.15
CA THR A 36 15.49 15.93 -1.17
C THR A 36 14.29 15.75 -2.11
N GLY A 37 13.07 15.81 -1.60
CA GLY A 37 11.86 15.49 -2.36
C GLY A 37 11.76 14.00 -2.72
N LEU A 38 12.55 13.13 -2.10
CA LEU A 38 12.42 11.68 -2.23
C LEU A 38 11.07 11.28 -1.63
N GLY A 39 10.25 10.60 -2.43
CA GLY A 39 8.95 10.08 -1.99
C GLY A 39 9.07 9.02 -0.89
N LEU A 40 7.93 8.56 -0.40
CA LEU A 40 7.83 7.46 0.56
C LEU A 40 8.50 6.18 0.05
N ASP A 41 8.59 6.04 -1.27
CA ASP A 41 9.06 4.85 -1.98
C ASP A 41 10.59 4.72 -2.05
N ALA A 42 11.34 5.75 -1.67
CA ALA A 42 12.82 5.75 -1.82
C ALA A 42 13.53 4.68 -0.97
N LEU A 43 12.91 4.22 0.12
CA LEU A 43 13.32 3.08 0.94
C LEU A 43 12.16 2.10 1.17
N ASP A 44 11.12 2.17 0.35
CA ASP A 44 10.17 1.07 0.27
C ASP A 44 10.91 -0.08 -0.42
N PHE A 45 11.42 -0.96 0.42
CA PHE A 45 11.75 -2.28 -0.06
C PHE A 45 10.40 -2.86 -0.48
N ASP A 46 10.20 -3.05 -1.78
CA ASP A 46 9.16 -3.92 -2.30
C ASP A 46 9.45 -5.32 -1.71
N LEU A 47 8.99 -5.48 -0.47
CA LEU A 47 8.88 -6.78 0.14
C LEU A 47 7.62 -7.41 -0.48
N ASP A 48 7.71 -7.64 -1.79
CA ASP A 48 6.72 -8.38 -2.52
C ASP A 48 6.77 -9.83 -2.00
N PHE A 49 5.90 -10.09 -1.04
CA PHE A 49 5.74 -11.42 -0.45
C PHE A 49 4.88 -12.31 -1.36
N ASP A 50 4.92 -12.09 -2.68
CA ASP A 50 4.26 -12.95 -3.64
C ASP A 50 4.88 -14.34 -3.59
N THR A 51 4.05 -15.28 -3.24
CA THR A 51 4.37 -16.69 -2.93
C THR A 51 4.68 -17.54 -4.16
N ASP A 52 4.83 -16.94 -5.35
CA ASP A 52 4.99 -17.67 -6.61
C ASP A 52 6.44 -17.78 -7.13
N THR A 53 7.44 -17.40 -6.35
CA THR A 53 8.82 -17.65 -6.73
C THR A 53 9.27 -19.05 -6.29
N ASP A 54 9.20 -19.96 -7.23
CA ASP A 54 9.78 -21.31 -7.24
C ASP A 54 11.33 -21.24 -7.23
N VAL A 55 11.92 -20.68 -6.17
CA VAL A 55 13.38 -20.66 -5.98
C VAL A 55 13.76 -21.67 -4.93
N GLY A 56 14.11 -22.84 -5.40
CA GLY A 56 14.43 -23.99 -4.57
C GLY A 56 15.54 -23.74 -3.54
N GLY A 57 15.29 -24.13 -2.31
CA GLY A 57 16.27 -24.35 -1.25
C GLY A 57 16.45 -23.24 -0.23
N PHE A 58 16.21 -21.98 -0.55
CA PHE A 58 16.27 -20.86 0.39
C PHE A 58 14.88 -20.51 0.98
N ASP A 59 13.83 -21.03 0.35
CA ASP A 59 12.41 -20.77 0.69
C ASP A 59 12.01 -21.25 2.08
N GLY A 60 12.56 -22.34 2.57
CA GLY A 60 12.21 -22.86 3.88
C GLY A 60 12.61 -21.93 5.03
N PHE A 61 13.76 -21.25 4.90
CA PHE A 61 14.25 -20.34 5.95
C PHE A 61 13.61 -18.95 5.85
N LEU A 62 13.43 -18.43 4.64
CA LEU A 62 12.74 -17.16 4.40
C LEU A 62 11.25 -17.30 4.67
N GLY A 63 10.62 -18.42 4.30
CA GLY A 63 9.21 -18.68 4.56
C GLY A 63 8.85 -18.68 6.05
N ILE A 64 9.71 -19.25 6.90
CA ILE A 64 9.54 -19.20 8.37
C ILE A 64 9.71 -17.76 8.90
N GLY A 65 10.62 -16.96 8.32
CA GLY A 65 10.85 -15.57 8.70
C GLY A 65 9.77 -14.59 8.18
N LEU A 66 9.18 -14.87 7.03
CA LEU A 66 8.21 -13.98 6.36
C LEU A 66 6.80 -14.03 6.99
N VAL A 67 6.37 -15.20 7.48
CA VAL A 67 5.06 -15.36 8.13
C VAL A 67 4.86 -14.40 9.31
N PRO A 68 5.79 -14.27 10.27
CA PRO A 68 5.65 -13.30 11.35
C PRO A 68 5.71 -11.84 10.87
N LEU A 69 6.44 -11.53 9.79
CA LEU A 69 6.50 -10.17 9.22
C LEU A 69 5.17 -9.78 8.57
N ARG A 70 4.54 -10.66 7.79
CA ARG A 70 3.18 -10.45 7.28
C ARG A 70 2.16 -10.31 8.41
N TRP A 71 2.31 -11.09 9.48
CA TRP A 71 1.46 -10.97 10.66
C TRP A 71 1.60 -9.58 11.31
N LEU A 72 2.77 -8.96 11.28
CA LEU A 72 3.05 -7.62 11.78
C LEU A 72 2.56 -6.48 10.85
N ASN A 73 1.82 -6.78 9.77
CA ASN A 73 1.35 -5.84 8.75
C ASN A 73 2.47 -5.25 7.86
N LEU A 74 3.68 -5.81 7.90
CA LEU A 74 4.75 -5.46 6.98
C LEU A 74 4.34 -5.86 5.55
N GLY A 75 4.62 -5.04 4.56
CA GLY A 75 4.16 -5.24 3.18
C GLY A 75 2.71 -4.78 2.90
N SER A 76 1.91 -4.51 3.96
CA SER A 76 0.58 -3.90 3.79
C SER A 76 0.58 -2.39 4.07
N ILE A 77 1.69 -1.86 4.53
CA ILE A 77 1.93 -0.45 4.87
C ILE A 77 3.36 -0.14 4.43
N PRO A 78 3.64 1.05 3.85
CA PRO A 78 4.99 1.45 3.48
C PRO A 78 5.98 1.26 4.63
N PHE A 79 7.12 0.65 4.35
CA PHE A 79 8.09 0.22 5.36
C PHE A 79 8.49 1.34 6.33
N MET A 80 8.78 2.54 5.80
CA MET A 80 9.20 3.66 6.66
C MET A 80 8.09 4.22 7.54
N VAL A 81 6.83 4.14 7.09
CA VAL A 81 5.66 4.47 7.92
C VAL A 81 5.54 3.45 9.05
N TRP A 82 5.67 2.16 8.74
CA TRP A 82 5.66 1.09 9.73
C TRP A 82 6.80 1.23 10.74
N MET A 83 8.03 1.52 10.28
CA MET A 83 9.20 1.78 11.13
C MET A 83 9.02 2.98 12.05
N THR A 84 8.28 4.00 11.60
CA THR A 84 7.94 5.16 12.44
C THR A 84 7.11 4.73 13.64
N PHE A 85 6.06 3.94 13.41
CA PHE A 85 5.23 3.42 14.51
C PHE A 85 6.00 2.48 15.41
N LEU A 86 6.86 1.62 14.84
CA LEU A 86 7.70 0.73 15.65
C LEU A 86 8.65 1.50 16.56
N SER A 87 9.38 2.48 16.02
CA SER A 87 10.37 3.22 16.81
C SER A 87 9.73 4.02 17.94
N VAL A 88 8.59 4.67 17.68
CA VAL A 88 7.83 5.41 18.70
C VAL A 88 7.24 4.45 19.75
N SER A 89 6.65 3.33 19.31
CA SER A 89 6.10 2.32 20.23
C SER A 89 7.18 1.67 21.09
N PHE A 90 8.34 1.40 20.51
CA PHE A 90 9.49 0.83 21.23
C PHE A 90 10.03 1.81 22.27
N LEU A 91 10.18 3.09 21.93
CA LEU A 91 10.60 4.11 22.90
C LEU A 91 9.57 4.27 24.02
N THR A 92 8.27 4.32 23.68
CA THR A 92 7.20 4.43 24.67
C THR A 92 7.17 3.22 25.61
N ALA A 93 7.32 2.00 25.09
CA ALA A 93 7.41 0.79 25.90
C ALA A 93 8.64 0.81 26.80
N SER A 94 9.80 1.28 26.29
CA SER A 94 11.03 1.37 27.06
C SER A 94 10.89 2.37 28.22
N ILE A 95 10.31 3.54 27.99
CA ILE A 95 10.03 4.54 29.01
C ILE A 95 9.06 3.96 30.07
N ALA A 96 7.95 3.37 29.64
CA ALA A 96 6.92 2.84 30.54
C ALA A 96 7.48 1.73 31.44
N VAL A 97 8.31 0.84 30.93
CA VAL A 97 8.94 -0.24 31.70
C VAL A 97 10.00 0.32 32.65
N HIS A 98 10.77 1.32 32.20
CA HIS A 98 11.78 1.96 33.01
C HIS A 98 11.16 2.65 34.24
N GLU A 99 10.13 3.46 34.04
CA GLU A 99 9.41 4.18 35.09
C GLU A 99 8.68 3.22 36.06
N TRP A 100 8.11 2.13 35.52
CA TRP A 100 7.34 1.20 36.34
C TRP A 100 8.19 0.39 37.30
N LYS A 101 9.43 0.05 36.93
CA LYS A 101 10.27 -0.88 37.69
C LYS A 101 11.34 -0.23 38.57
N GLU A 102 11.46 1.11 38.59
CA GLU A 102 12.52 1.81 39.31
C GLU A 102 13.87 1.07 39.19
N TYR A 103 14.40 0.95 38.00
CA TYR A 103 15.69 0.27 37.79
C TYR A 103 16.83 1.12 38.33
N SER A 104 17.07 1.02 39.63
CA SER A 104 18.06 1.79 40.38
C SER A 104 19.48 1.19 40.37
N GLU A 105 19.66 0.00 39.79
CA GLU A 105 20.94 -0.70 39.77
C GLU A 105 21.58 -0.65 38.40
N PRO A 106 22.91 -0.46 38.28
CA PRO A 106 23.60 -0.56 37.00
C PRO A 106 23.43 -1.97 36.42
N ALA A 107 22.72 -2.05 35.29
CA ALA A 107 22.43 -3.34 34.67
C ALA A 107 23.68 -3.93 34.02
N THR A 108 23.87 -5.22 34.11
CA THR A 108 24.85 -5.94 33.29
C THR A 108 24.44 -5.90 31.82
N ASN A 109 25.40 -6.01 30.88
CA ASN A 109 25.10 -6.02 29.44
C ASN A 109 24.05 -7.07 29.06
N GLY A 110 24.05 -8.23 29.74
CA GLY A 110 23.05 -9.28 29.52
C GLY A 110 21.63 -8.83 29.95
N ALA A 111 21.53 -8.14 31.10
CA ALA A 111 20.25 -7.61 31.58
C ALA A 111 19.72 -6.51 30.64
N ILE A 112 20.59 -5.62 30.15
CA ILE A 112 20.21 -4.60 29.13
C ILE A 112 19.68 -5.28 27.87
N ALA A 113 20.36 -6.29 27.34
CA ALA A 113 19.93 -7.01 26.15
C ALA A 113 18.54 -7.65 26.32
N ILE A 114 18.28 -8.28 27.46
CA ILE A 114 16.97 -8.87 27.75
C ILE A 114 15.88 -7.79 27.84
N ARG A 115 16.16 -6.66 28.48
CA ARG A 115 15.21 -5.54 28.57
C ARG A 115 14.90 -4.95 27.19
N VAL A 116 15.93 -4.71 26.38
CA VAL A 116 15.77 -4.25 24.99
C VAL A 116 14.87 -5.21 24.19
N LEU A 117 15.11 -6.52 24.30
CA LEU A 117 14.31 -7.53 23.61
C LEU A 117 12.84 -7.50 24.06
N LEU A 118 12.60 -7.46 25.38
CA LEU A 118 11.24 -7.41 25.93
C LEU A 118 10.50 -6.13 25.51
N ASN A 119 11.18 -4.99 25.59
CA ASN A 119 10.62 -3.71 25.16
C ASN A 119 10.35 -3.68 23.65
N LEU A 120 11.21 -4.29 22.85
CA LEU A 120 10.99 -4.43 21.40
C LEU A 120 9.77 -5.31 21.10
N VAL A 121 9.61 -6.43 21.81
CA VAL A 121 8.41 -7.29 21.65
C VAL A 121 7.13 -6.52 22.03
N ALA A 122 7.17 -5.76 23.15
CA ALA A 122 6.06 -4.90 23.52
C ALA A 122 5.79 -3.82 22.46
N GLY A 123 6.83 -3.16 21.95
CA GLY A 123 6.75 -2.18 20.86
C GLY A 123 6.14 -2.77 19.58
N LEU A 124 6.54 -3.98 19.21
CA LEU A 124 5.96 -4.72 18.06
C LEU A 124 4.46 -5.01 18.28
N ALA A 125 4.06 -5.41 19.47
CA ALA A 125 2.65 -5.66 19.79
C ALA A 125 1.82 -4.37 19.70
N ILE A 126 2.31 -3.25 20.23
CA ILE A 126 1.67 -1.94 20.13
C ILE A 126 1.59 -1.50 18.67
N THR A 127 2.69 -1.61 17.92
CA THR A 127 2.73 -1.30 16.47
C THR A 127 1.70 -2.11 15.70
N LYS A 128 1.58 -3.40 15.98
CA LYS A 128 0.56 -4.27 15.37
C LYS A 128 -0.85 -3.73 15.58
N ILE A 129 -1.17 -3.32 16.82
CA ILE A 129 -2.50 -2.80 17.17
C ILE A 129 -2.78 -1.48 16.43
N ILE A 130 -1.79 -0.57 16.41
CA ILE A 130 -1.94 0.74 15.77
C ILE A 130 -2.05 0.60 14.25
N THR A 131 -1.23 -0.25 13.64
CA THR A 131 -1.18 -0.42 12.18
C THR A 131 -2.32 -1.26 11.62
N GLN A 132 -3.01 -2.04 12.44
CA GLN A 132 -4.13 -2.89 12.01
C GLN A 132 -5.25 -2.11 11.27
N PRO A 133 -5.80 -0.99 11.79
CA PRO A 133 -6.80 -0.21 11.09
C PRO A 133 -6.26 0.52 9.85
N MET A 134 -4.96 0.86 9.85
CA MET A 134 -4.32 1.62 8.78
C MET A 134 -4.15 0.80 7.49
N ARG A 135 -4.12 -0.52 7.57
CA ARG A 135 -4.03 -1.40 6.38
C ARG A 135 -5.07 -1.07 5.31
N LYS A 136 -6.25 -0.58 5.71
CA LYS A 136 -7.31 -0.21 4.77
C LYS A 136 -6.96 1.03 3.95
N TRP A 137 -6.14 1.93 4.51
CA TRP A 137 -5.75 3.19 3.85
C TRP A 137 -4.62 3.01 2.84
N PHE A 138 -3.79 1.96 3.06
CA PHE A 138 -2.65 1.63 2.21
C PHE A 138 -2.93 0.41 1.32
N LYS A 139 -4.14 -0.17 1.36
CA LYS A 139 -4.54 -1.07 0.30
C LYS A 139 -4.65 -0.23 -0.96
N GLU A 140 -3.64 -0.32 -1.80
CA GLU A 140 -3.85 -0.05 -3.20
C GLU A 140 -4.94 -1.01 -3.64
N ASP A 141 -6.00 -0.48 -4.21
CA ASP A 141 -6.94 -1.29 -4.97
C ASP A 141 -6.17 -1.74 -6.23
N PHE A 142 -5.30 -2.74 -6.08
CA PHE A 142 -4.79 -3.49 -7.22
C PHE A 142 -6.00 -4.14 -7.85
N PHE A 143 -6.57 -3.44 -8.81
CA PHE A 143 -7.59 -4.02 -9.65
C PHE A 143 -6.86 -4.98 -10.57
N GLU A 144 -7.14 -6.26 -10.42
CA GLU A 144 -6.80 -7.16 -11.50
C GLU A 144 -7.44 -6.60 -12.77
N PRO A 145 -6.64 -6.38 -13.82
CA PRO A 145 -7.20 -5.87 -15.08
C PRO A 145 -8.39 -6.67 -15.59
N SER A 146 -8.46 -7.95 -15.23
CA SER A 146 -9.58 -8.87 -15.49
C SER A 146 -10.89 -8.44 -14.81
N GLU A 147 -10.85 -7.77 -13.65
CA GLU A 147 -12.05 -7.28 -12.96
C GLU A 147 -12.76 -6.14 -13.70
N MET A 148 -12.03 -5.47 -14.61
CA MET A 148 -12.59 -4.41 -15.44
C MET A 148 -13.40 -4.94 -16.64
N VAL A 149 -13.33 -6.22 -16.94
CA VAL A 149 -14.10 -6.82 -18.03
C VAL A 149 -15.60 -6.73 -17.71
N GLY A 150 -16.36 -6.18 -18.63
CA GLY A 150 -17.79 -5.87 -18.45
C GLY A 150 -18.08 -4.43 -17.97
N SER A 151 -17.07 -3.68 -17.53
CA SER A 151 -17.24 -2.28 -17.15
C SER A 151 -17.44 -1.38 -18.37
N SER A 152 -18.20 -0.29 -18.19
CA SER A 152 -18.40 0.72 -19.21
C SER A 152 -17.35 1.81 -19.11
N GLY A 153 -16.94 2.35 -20.24
CA GLY A 153 -16.02 3.48 -20.33
C GLY A 153 -16.36 4.39 -21.50
N THR A 154 -15.56 5.45 -21.63
CA THR A 154 -15.67 6.40 -22.76
C THR A 154 -14.30 6.53 -23.43
N THR A 155 -14.25 6.42 -24.74
CA THR A 155 -13.00 6.65 -25.50
C THR A 155 -12.58 8.10 -25.40
N ARG A 156 -11.29 8.37 -25.15
CA ARG A 156 -10.73 9.73 -25.08
C ARG A 156 -9.90 10.12 -26.30
N ILE A 157 -9.62 9.15 -27.15
CA ILE A 157 -9.05 9.34 -28.48
C ILE A 157 -9.69 8.31 -29.41
N THR A 158 -9.60 8.50 -30.73
CA THR A 158 -9.99 7.46 -31.67
C THR A 158 -9.22 6.18 -31.37
N THR A 159 -9.94 5.13 -31.04
CA THR A 159 -9.39 3.85 -30.61
C THR A 159 -9.39 2.85 -31.71
N GLY A 160 -8.22 2.49 -32.21
CA GLY A 160 -8.01 1.52 -33.27
C GLY A 160 -7.47 0.18 -32.78
N PRO A 161 -7.05 -0.70 -33.70
CA PRO A 161 -6.53 -2.03 -33.36
C PRO A 161 -5.20 -2.02 -32.54
N THR A 162 -4.42 -0.94 -32.69
CA THR A 162 -3.08 -0.85 -32.12
C THR A 162 -2.92 0.27 -31.08
N ARG A 163 -3.87 1.22 -31.02
CA ARG A 163 -3.74 2.41 -30.17
C ARG A 163 -5.11 2.98 -29.83
N GLY A 164 -5.26 3.35 -28.58
CA GLY A 164 -6.45 4.01 -28.04
C GLY A 164 -6.30 4.33 -26.57
N LYS A 165 -7.24 5.10 -26.03
CA LYS A 165 -7.36 5.38 -24.60
C LYS A 165 -8.81 5.36 -24.18
N VAL A 166 -9.09 4.71 -23.06
CA VAL A 166 -10.41 4.63 -22.44
C VAL A 166 -10.38 5.31 -21.08
N PHE A 167 -11.45 6.02 -20.78
CA PHE A 167 -11.76 6.57 -19.48
C PHE A 167 -12.85 5.71 -18.86
N ILE A 168 -12.58 5.14 -17.68
CA ILE A 168 -13.48 4.24 -16.98
C ILE A 168 -13.90 4.95 -15.69
N GLU A 169 -15.18 5.24 -15.54
CA GLU A 169 -15.75 5.82 -14.34
C GLU A 169 -15.97 4.74 -13.29
N ARG A 170 -15.42 4.94 -12.07
CA ARG A 170 -15.55 3.99 -10.97
C ARG A 170 -15.85 4.69 -9.65
N GLN A 171 -16.46 3.95 -8.72
CA GLN A 171 -16.72 4.45 -7.36
C GLN A 171 -15.43 4.75 -6.57
N ALA A 172 -14.35 4.03 -6.87
CA ALA A 172 -13.05 4.16 -6.20
C ALA A 172 -12.11 5.21 -6.84
N GLY A 173 -12.55 5.87 -7.90
CA GLY A 173 -11.76 6.86 -8.66
C GLY A 173 -11.71 6.52 -10.16
N ASP A 174 -11.58 7.54 -10.97
CA ASP A 174 -11.56 7.42 -12.42
C ASP A 174 -10.24 6.82 -12.89
N LEU A 175 -10.30 5.91 -13.86
CA LEU A 175 -9.14 5.26 -14.45
C LEU A 175 -8.96 5.68 -15.92
N PHE A 176 -7.76 6.17 -16.23
CA PHE A 176 -7.31 6.35 -17.61
C PHE A 176 -6.39 5.21 -17.99
N SER A 177 -6.76 4.44 -19.01
CA SER A 177 -5.94 3.32 -19.45
C SER A 177 -5.81 3.25 -20.96
N GLU A 178 -4.76 2.57 -21.41
CA GLU A 178 -4.58 2.25 -22.82
C GLU A 178 -5.59 1.18 -23.23
N ALA A 179 -6.14 1.35 -24.45
CA ALA A 179 -7.16 0.48 -24.99
C ALA A 179 -6.96 0.24 -26.48
N ARG A 180 -7.45 -0.89 -26.97
CA ARG A 180 -7.53 -1.22 -28.38
C ARG A 180 -8.88 -1.84 -28.71
N THR A 181 -9.29 -1.78 -29.95
CA THR A 181 -10.45 -2.51 -30.45
C THR A 181 -10.01 -3.71 -31.28
N ALA A 182 -10.78 -4.79 -31.24
CA ALA A 182 -10.57 -5.93 -32.12
C ALA A 182 -11.30 -5.75 -33.49
N GLY A 183 -12.14 -4.72 -33.62
CA GLY A 183 -12.94 -4.42 -34.78
C GLY A 183 -12.57 -3.09 -35.45
N GLU A 184 -13.58 -2.40 -35.97
CA GLU A 184 -13.41 -1.08 -36.59
C GLU A 184 -12.98 -0.02 -35.56
N SER A 185 -12.36 1.06 -36.06
CA SER A 185 -11.91 2.16 -35.19
C SER A 185 -13.11 2.89 -34.58
N ILE A 186 -13.06 3.04 -33.25
CA ILE A 186 -14.10 3.68 -32.45
C ILE A 186 -13.75 5.16 -32.29
N PRO A 187 -14.66 6.10 -32.65
CA PRO A 187 -14.42 7.53 -32.51
C PRO A 187 -14.19 7.96 -31.04
N ASN A 188 -13.56 9.14 -30.87
CA ASN A 188 -13.43 9.78 -29.57
C ASN A 188 -14.81 10.14 -29.00
N GLY A 189 -14.98 9.93 -27.68
CA GLY A 189 -16.23 10.25 -26.99
C GLY A 189 -17.29 9.16 -27.06
N THR A 190 -16.99 8.03 -27.71
CA THR A 190 -17.95 6.91 -27.83
C THR A 190 -17.95 6.09 -26.55
N ARG A 191 -19.14 5.69 -26.10
CA ARG A 191 -19.31 4.77 -24.98
C ARG A 191 -18.94 3.35 -25.41
N VAL A 192 -18.08 2.72 -24.62
CA VAL A 192 -17.56 1.38 -24.89
C VAL A 192 -17.69 0.48 -23.66
N THR A 193 -17.71 -0.82 -23.92
CA THR A 193 -17.62 -1.85 -22.88
C THR A 193 -16.26 -2.53 -22.98
N ILE A 194 -15.63 -2.78 -21.86
CA ILE A 194 -14.39 -3.54 -21.77
C ILE A 194 -14.73 -5.02 -21.95
N VAL A 195 -14.21 -5.63 -23.01
CA VAL A 195 -14.49 -7.02 -23.35
C VAL A 195 -13.34 -7.96 -23.00
N GLY A 196 -12.16 -7.42 -22.67
CA GLY A 196 -11.01 -8.21 -22.26
C GLY A 196 -9.80 -7.36 -21.91
N TYR A 197 -8.74 -8.03 -21.49
CA TYR A 197 -7.43 -7.43 -21.20
C TYR A 197 -6.33 -8.24 -21.89
N ASP A 198 -5.45 -7.55 -22.58
CA ASP A 198 -4.27 -8.11 -23.23
C ASP A 198 -3.06 -7.90 -22.31
N SER A 199 -2.62 -8.97 -21.64
CA SER A 199 -1.51 -8.93 -20.71
C SER A 199 -0.15 -8.67 -21.37
N ASP A 200 0.01 -9.07 -22.64
CA ASP A 200 1.28 -8.91 -23.35
C ASP A 200 1.51 -7.44 -23.76
N GLN A 201 0.44 -6.73 -24.08
CA GLN A 201 0.48 -5.33 -24.48
C GLN A 201 0.02 -4.39 -23.35
N GLN A 202 -0.43 -4.92 -22.23
CA GLN A 202 -0.99 -4.17 -21.10
C GLN A 202 -2.12 -3.20 -21.52
N MET A 203 -3.00 -3.64 -22.41
CA MET A 203 -4.10 -2.85 -22.98
C MET A 203 -5.45 -3.51 -22.75
N TYR A 204 -6.47 -2.69 -22.49
CA TYR A 204 -7.84 -3.18 -22.48
C TYR A 204 -8.36 -3.34 -23.91
N ILE A 205 -9.11 -4.42 -24.14
CA ILE A 205 -9.84 -4.64 -25.39
C ILE A 205 -11.24 -4.09 -25.18
N VAL A 206 -11.63 -3.15 -26.03
CA VAL A 206 -12.93 -2.49 -25.94
C VAL A 206 -13.77 -2.72 -27.18
N ALA A 207 -15.08 -2.79 -26.97
CA ALA A 207 -16.09 -2.84 -28.03
C ALA A 207 -17.09 -1.70 -27.82
N GLU A 208 -17.67 -1.20 -28.89
CA GLU A 208 -18.72 -0.18 -28.81
C GLU A 208 -19.92 -0.74 -28.02
N SER A 209 -20.38 0.01 -27.02
CA SER A 209 -21.58 -0.37 -26.27
C SER A 209 -22.81 -0.18 -27.16
N PRO A 210 -23.70 -1.18 -27.28
CA PRO A 210 -24.95 -0.97 -28.01
C PRO A 210 -25.70 0.20 -27.35
N SER A 211 -26.08 1.19 -28.17
CA SER A 211 -26.87 2.34 -27.74
C SER A 211 -28.23 1.84 -27.22
N LEU A 212 -28.44 1.86 -25.92
CA LEU A 212 -29.76 1.66 -25.32
C LEU A 212 -30.63 2.88 -25.65
N GLY A 213 -31.18 2.97 -26.87
CA GLY A 213 -31.99 4.13 -27.14
C GLY A 213 -32.48 4.39 -28.55
N GLU A 214 -32.70 3.37 -29.42
CA GLU A 214 -33.33 3.66 -30.72
C GLU A 214 -34.51 2.72 -31.11
N ASP A 215 -34.82 1.71 -30.33
CA ASP A 215 -35.86 0.72 -30.73
C ASP A 215 -37.25 0.95 -30.06
N VAL A 216 -37.54 2.10 -29.50
CA VAL A 216 -38.88 2.36 -28.90
C VAL A 216 -39.71 3.40 -29.67
N ALA A 217 -39.17 3.95 -30.75
CA ALA A 217 -39.86 5.06 -31.50
C ALA A 217 -40.57 4.70 -32.81
N THR A 218 -40.63 3.42 -33.22
CA THR A 218 -41.23 3.07 -34.53
C THR A 218 -42.33 2.01 -34.50
N THR A 219 -43.05 1.83 -33.37
CA THR A 219 -44.23 0.95 -33.41
C THR A 219 -45.44 1.62 -32.77
N ASN A 220 -45.80 2.81 -33.22
CA ASN A 220 -47.14 3.32 -32.96
C ASN A 220 -47.54 4.37 -34.02
N LYS A 221 -47.67 3.95 -35.29
CA LYS A 221 -48.37 4.72 -36.29
C LYS A 221 -49.03 3.78 -37.28
N GLY A 222 -50.31 3.49 -37.02
CA GLY A 222 -51.10 2.85 -38.06
C GLY A 222 -52.19 1.93 -37.55
N SER A 223 -53.28 2.47 -37.00
CA SER A 223 -54.64 1.93 -37.17
C SER A 223 -55.67 2.89 -36.56
N ASP A 224 -55.90 3.99 -37.23
CA ASP A 224 -57.18 4.70 -37.20
C ASP A 224 -57.52 5.03 -38.66
N ASP A 225 -58.28 4.14 -39.26
CA ASP A 225 -59.16 4.38 -40.38
C ASP A 225 -59.92 3.07 -40.68
N VAL A 226 -61.14 2.92 -40.12
CA VAL A 226 -62.44 2.61 -40.77
C VAL A 226 -63.54 2.73 -39.73
#